data_96afb090e84e7c186a80ab9990385d26
#
_entry.id   96afb090e84e7c186a80ab9990385d26
#
_cell.length_a   1.000
_cell.length_b   1.000
_cell.length_c   1.000
_cell.angle_alpha   90.00
_cell.angle_beta   90.00
_cell.angle_gamma   90.00
#
_symmetry.space_group_name_H-M   'P 1'
#
loop_
_entity.id
_entity.type
_entity.pdbx_description
1 polymer ?
#
loop_
_entity_poly.entity_id
_entity_poly.type
_entity_poly.pdbx_seq_one_letter_code
_entity_poly.pdbx_strand_id
1 'polypeptide(L)'
;MKRHAALTSTFSNVLDSTATLSGQSLSKAHPEPLRGVARGVLAGLMGVLCFIPDAGGSKPMQYISYKEYAYYALGFNLKEYKCLTKLYGKESAWNPKAVGNLNGTHRVYGIPQGKSIYLSTLNGYEQIQWGLDYIGHRYGEPCVAWAHWKAKGWH
;
A
#
# COMPACT_ATOMS: atom_id res chain seq x y z
N MET A 1 13.70 -42.83 -34.78
CA MET A 1 13.88 -41.69 -35.70
C MET A 1 12.62 -40.85 -35.73
N LYS A 2 12.53 -39.79 -35.00
CA LYS A 2 11.52 -38.72 -35.18
C LYS A 2 12.17 -37.37 -34.84
N ARG A 3 12.11 -36.47 -35.79
CA ARG A 3 12.90 -35.24 -35.91
C ARG A 3 12.33 -34.12 -35.04
N HIS A 4 13.21 -33.41 -34.34
CA HIS A 4 12.93 -32.16 -33.66
C HIS A 4 12.78 -31.04 -34.68
N ALA A 5 11.68 -30.31 -34.65
CA ALA A 5 11.50 -29.05 -35.35
C ALA A 5 11.71 -27.90 -34.35
N ALA A 6 12.78 -27.16 -34.54
CA ALA A 6 13.06 -25.92 -33.86
C ALA A 6 12.25 -24.79 -34.51
N LEU A 7 11.44 -24.07 -33.73
CA LEU A 7 10.83 -22.83 -34.14
C LEU A 7 11.62 -21.68 -33.52
N THR A 8 12.47 -21.09 -34.33
CA THR A 8 13.13 -19.80 -34.10
C THR A 8 12.10 -18.68 -34.38
N SER A 9 11.63 -18.01 -33.37
CA SER A 9 10.84 -16.79 -33.52
C SER A 9 11.75 -15.58 -33.35
N THR A 10 11.95 -14.89 -34.43
CA THR A 10 12.69 -13.64 -34.61
C THR A 10 11.87 -12.50 -33.98
N PHE A 11 12.37 -11.89 -32.93
CA PHE A 11 11.83 -10.60 -32.45
C PHE A 11 12.60 -9.48 -33.15
N SER A 12 11.93 -8.86 -34.12
CA SER A 12 12.38 -7.63 -34.76
C SER A 12 12.14 -6.42 -33.83
N ASN A 13 13.17 -5.63 -33.72
CA ASN A 13 13.26 -4.32 -33.08
C ASN A 13 12.21 -3.35 -33.64
N VAL A 14 11.51 -2.66 -32.73
CA VAL A 14 10.96 -1.34 -33.00
C VAL A 14 11.62 -0.37 -32.03
N LEU A 15 12.69 0.25 -32.52
CA LEU A 15 13.20 1.52 -32.02
C LEU A 15 12.46 2.63 -32.74
N ASP A 16 12.09 3.60 -32.00
CA ASP A 16 12.15 5.03 -32.34
C ASP A 16 10.86 5.79 -32.04
N SER A 17 10.93 6.58 -31.01
CA SER A 17 10.28 7.89 -30.98
C SER A 17 10.88 8.71 -29.83
N THR A 18 11.91 9.44 -30.17
CA THR A 18 12.45 10.55 -29.38
C THR A 18 11.42 11.66 -29.29
N ALA A 19 10.85 11.90 -28.13
CA ALA A 19 10.14 13.13 -27.82
C ALA A 19 10.97 13.98 -26.86
N THR A 20 11.69 14.90 -27.44
CA THR A 20 12.36 16.02 -26.76
C THR A 20 11.31 16.93 -26.17
N LEU A 21 11.16 16.97 -24.86
CA LEU A 21 10.42 18.03 -24.18
C LEU A 21 11.39 18.96 -23.48
N SER A 22 11.51 20.11 -24.11
CA SER A 22 12.08 21.38 -23.74
C SER A 22 11.76 21.75 -22.28
N GLY A 23 12.83 22.22 -21.59
CA GLY A 23 12.77 22.71 -20.23
C GLY A 23 11.84 23.90 -20.06
N GLN A 24 11.00 23.83 -19.04
CA GLN A 24 10.37 24.99 -18.45
C GLN A 24 10.85 25.12 -17.01
N SER A 25 11.67 26.14 -16.83
CA SER A 25 12.11 26.70 -15.57
C SER A 25 10.91 27.16 -14.76
N LEU A 26 10.60 26.53 -13.65
CA LEU A 26 9.65 27.05 -12.67
C LEU A 26 10.35 28.12 -11.82
N SER A 27 10.05 29.36 -12.19
CA SER A 27 10.38 30.55 -11.46
C SER A 27 9.80 30.53 -10.04
N LYS A 28 10.71 30.72 -9.10
CA LYS A 28 10.48 30.85 -7.66
C LYS A 28 9.66 32.12 -7.39
N ALA A 29 8.36 31.98 -7.08
CA ALA A 29 7.55 33.10 -6.61
C ALA A 29 7.72 33.20 -5.08
N HIS A 30 8.41 34.28 -4.65
CA HIS A 30 8.41 34.73 -3.26
C HIS A 30 7.11 35.47 -2.97
N PRO A 31 6.38 35.21 -1.88
CA PRO A 31 5.32 36.13 -1.47
C PRO A 31 5.92 37.37 -0.77
N GLU A 32 5.65 38.52 -1.34
CA GLU A 32 5.93 39.83 -0.76
C GLU A 32 5.05 40.12 0.46
N PRO A 33 5.57 40.79 1.50
CA PRO A 33 4.77 41.15 2.66
C PRO A 33 3.92 42.41 2.38
N LEU A 34 2.61 42.26 2.50
CA LEU A 34 1.70 43.42 2.44
C LEU A 34 1.89 44.29 3.69
N ARG A 35 2.55 45.43 3.50
CA ARG A 35 2.56 46.53 4.45
C ARG A 35 1.26 47.33 4.31
N GLY A 36 0.61 47.45 5.43
CA GLY A 36 -0.13 48.52 6.02
C GLY A 36 -1.00 49.46 5.15
N VAL A 37 -2.23 49.66 5.59
CA VAL A 37 -2.85 51.01 5.64
C VAL A 37 -3.88 51.02 6.77
N ALA A 38 -3.68 51.84 7.61
CA ALA A 38 -4.24 52.78 8.53
C ALA A 38 -5.79 52.91 8.65
N ARG A 39 -6.23 52.93 9.89
CA ARG A 39 -7.16 53.88 10.57
C ARG A 39 -8.43 54.34 9.84
N GLY A 40 -9.53 54.03 10.48
CA GLY A 40 -10.83 54.73 10.32
C GLY A 40 -11.88 54.12 11.26
N VAL A 41 -12.07 54.63 12.28
CA VAL A 41 -12.99 55.15 13.27
C VAL A 41 -14.49 54.91 12.98
N LEU A 42 -15.20 54.59 14.11
CA LEU A 42 -16.58 54.83 14.53
C LEU A 42 -17.67 53.79 14.19
N ALA A 43 -18.07 53.12 15.24
CA ALA A 43 -19.38 53.15 15.88
C ALA A 43 -20.59 52.68 15.04
N GLY A 44 -21.09 51.54 15.39
CA GLY A 44 -22.42 51.05 15.05
C GLY A 44 -22.70 49.75 15.77
N LEU A 45 -23.35 49.85 16.94
CA LEU A 45 -23.95 48.73 17.66
C LEU A 45 -25.01 48.08 16.77
N MET A 46 -24.71 46.95 16.18
CA MET A 46 -25.71 45.96 15.85
C MET A 46 -25.04 44.57 15.98
N GLY A 47 -25.43 43.85 17.02
CA GLY A 47 -24.95 42.48 17.29
C GLY A 47 -25.38 41.55 16.17
N VAL A 48 -24.54 41.43 15.16
CA VAL A 48 -24.57 40.27 14.29
C VAL A 48 -23.90 39.17 15.08
N LEU A 49 -24.71 38.26 15.63
CA LEU A 49 -24.22 36.96 16.04
C LEU A 49 -23.62 36.31 14.77
N CYS A 50 -22.34 36.50 14.58
CA CYS A 50 -21.60 35.64 13.67
C CYS A 50 -21.70 34.23 14.26
N PHE A 51 -22.64 33.44 13.75
CA PHE A 51 -22.57 32.00 13.84
C PHE A 51 -21.23 31.63 13.14
N ILE A 52 -20.19 31.48 13.95
CA ILE A 52 -18.99 30.80 13.53
C ILE A 52 -19.45 29.37 13.38
N PRO A 53 -19.57 28.83 12.14
CA PRO A 53 -19.77 27.40 12.02
C PRO A 53 -18.61 26.75 12.76
N ASP A 54 -18.94 25.94 13.75
CA ASP A 54 -18.01 25.10 14.47
C ASP A 54 -17.10 24.47 13.41
N ALA A 55 -15.82 24.85 13.44
CA ALA A 55 -14.83 24.28 12.54
C ALA A 55 -14.85 22.79 12.86
N GLY A 56 -15.61 22.04 12.02
CA GLY A 56 -15.92 20.65 12.22
C GLY A 56 -14.65 19.93 12.63
N GLY A 57 -14.60 19.51 13.88
CA GLY A 57 -13.47 18.82 14.44
C GLY A 57 -13.09 17.74 13.45
N SER A 58 -11.94 17.85 12.83
CA SER A 58 -11.40 16.81 11.96
C SER A 58 -11.43 15.54 12.79
N LYS A 59 -12.34 14.62 12.47
CA LYS A 59 -12.38 13.32 13.12
C LYS A 59 -10.98 12.77 13.05
N PRO A 60 -10.40 12.32 14.17
CA PRO A 60 -9.06 11.73 14.14
C PRO A 60 -9.07 10.66 13.05
N MET A 61 -8.08 10.70 12.17
CA MET A 61 -7.96 9.75 11.06
C MET A 61 -7.98 8.36 11.67
N GLN A 62 -9.13 7.70 11.59
CA GLN A 62 -9.31 6.39 12.17
C GLN A 62 -8.49 5.43 11.34
N TYR A 63 -7.39 4.94 11.90
CA TYR A 63 -6.58 3.92 11.25
C TYR A 63 -7.47 2.71 10.98
N ILE A 64 -7.61 2.36 9.71
CA ILE A 64 -8.31 1.14 9.31
C ILE A 64 -7.56 -0.08 9.85
N SER A 65 -8.28 -1.13 10.19
CA SER A 65 -7.63 -2.37 10.66
C SER A 65 -6.80 -3.02 9.55
N TYR A 66 -5.80 -3.82 9.90
CA TYR A 66 -5.00 -4.58 8.92
C TYR A 66 -5.86 -5.46 8.01
N LYS A 67 -6.93 -6.05 8.54
CA LYS A 67 -7.87 -6.85 7.76
C LYS A 67 -8.65 -6.00 6.76
N GLU A 68 -9.09 -4.84 7.17
CA GLU A 68 -9.81 -3.89 6.33
C GLU A 68 -8.91 -3.35 5.20
N TYR A 69 -7.67 -3.00 5.54
CA TYR A 69 -6.66 -2.64 4.55
C TYR A 69 -6.45 -3.75 3.52
N ALA A 70 -6.31 -4.99 3.96
CA ALA A 70 -6.13 -6.13 3.06
C ALA A 70 -7.33 -6.32 2.11
N TYR A 71 -8.55 -6.04 2.58
CA TYR A 71 -9.74 -6.09 1.74
C TYR A 71 -9.71 -5.02 0.64
N TYR A 72 -9.29 -3.79 0.98
CA TYR A 72 -9.09 -2.72 -0.01
C TYR A 72 -7.96 -3.03 -0.99
N ALA A 73 -6.83 -3.52 -0.49
CA ALA A 73 -5.69 -3.90 -1.32
C ALA A 73 -6.02 -5.01 -2.34
N LEU A 74 -7.01 -5.86 -2.03
CA LEU A 74 -7.54 -6.88 -2.94
C LEU A 74 -8.67 -6.37 -3.86
N GLY A 75 -8.87 -5.06 -3.95
CA GLY A 75 -9.92 -4.47 -4.79
C GLY A 75 -11.32 -4.93 -4.41
N PHE A 76 -11.59 -5.11 -3.11
CA PHE A 76 -12.87 -5.58 -2.57
C PHE A 76 -13.27 -7.00 -3.01
N ASN A 77 -12.32 -7.81 -3.46
CA ASN A 77 -12.57 -9.20 -3.82
C ASN A 77 -12.79 -10.06 -2.57
N LEU A 78 -14.04 -10.25 -2.20
CA LEU A 78 -14.45 -10.96 -0.99
C LEU A 78 -13.97 -12.42 -0.96
N LYS A 79 -13.90 -13.10 -2.10
CA LYS A 79 -13.44 -14.49 -2.20
C LYS A 79 -11.98 -14.58 -1.79
N GLU A 80 -11.12 -13.78 -2.42
CA GLU A 80 -9.68 -13.79 -2.18
C GLU A 80 -9.36 -13.25 -0.78
N TYR A 81 -10.09 -12.24 -0.30
CA TYR A 81 -9.99 -11.75 1.07
C TYR A 81 -10.28 -12.83 2.12
N LYS A 82 -11.33 -13.64 1.96
CA LYS A 82 -11.63 -14.76 2.87
C LYS A 82 -10.49 -15.78 2.93
N CYS A 83 -9.84 -16.03 1.80
CA CYS A 83 -8.69 -16.93 1.76
C CYS A 83 -7.47 -16.31 2.46
N LEU A 84 -7.16 -15.04 2.19
CA LEU A 84 -6.07 -14.32 2.83
C LEU A 84 -6.27 -14.22 4.34
N THR A 85 -7.50 -13.96 4.78
CA THR A 85 -7.83 -13.88 6.22
C THR A 85 -7.53 -15.19 6.94
N LYS A 86 -7.83 -16.32 6.32
CA LYS A 86 -7.51 -17.64 6.86
C LYS A 86 -6.01 -17.89 6.87
N LEU A 87 -5.31 -17.55 5.79
CA LEU A 87 -3.88 -17.74 5.63
C LEU A 87 -3.11 -16.96 6.71
N TYR A 88 -3.27 -15.65 6.76
CA TYR A 88 -2.57 -14.80 7.74
C TYR A 88 -3.05 -15.03 9.19
N GLY A 89 -4.27 -15.50 9.36
CA GLY A 89 -4.75 -16.00 10.66
C GLY A 89 -3.94 -17.19 11.16
N LYS A 90 -3.50 -18.09 10.28
CA LYS A 90 -2.65 -19.25 10.61
C LYS A 90 -1.18 -18.89 10.71
N GLU A 91 -0.69 -17.94 9.92
CA GLU A 91 0.72 -17.55 9.92
C GLU A 91 1.11 -16.78 11.19
N SER A 92 0.35 -15.78 11.55
CA SER A 92 0.72 -14.84 12.63
C SER A 92 -0.43 -14.37 13.51
N ALA A 93 -1.66 -14.83 13.25
CA ALA A 93 -2.88 -14.22 13.80
C ALA A 93 -2.97 -12.71 13.50
N TRP A 94 -2.44 -12.27 12.35
CA TRP A 94 -2.36 -10.85 11.92
C TRP A 94 -1.45 -9.98 12.81
N ASN A 95 -0.50 -10.58 13.53
CA ASN A 95 0.42 -9.86 14.38
C ASN A 95 1.65 -9.39 13.58
N PRO A 96 1.85 -8.06 13.40
CA PRO A 96 3.01 -7.53 12.66
C PRO A 96 4.35 -7.73 13.38
N LYS A 97 4.31 -8.05 14.67
CA LYS A 97 5.51 -8.31 15.49
C LYS A 97 5.80 -9.81 15.66
N ALA A 98 5.05 -10.67 14.97
CA ALA A 98 5.27 -12.11 15.06
C ALA A 98 6.65 -12.49 14.54
N VAL A 99 7.33 -13.35 15.27
CA VAL A 99 8.58 -14.00 14.86
C VAL A 99 8.39 -15.49 15.05
N GLY A 100 8.46 -16.23 13.96
CA GLY A 100 8.32 -17.69 13.97
C GLY A 100 9.62 -18.42 13.68
N ASN A 101 9.55 -19.73 13.71
CA ASN A 101 10.68 -20.64 13.45
C ASN A 101 11.93 -20.34 14.29
N LEU A 102 11.74 -20.10 15.60
CA LEU A 102 12.80 -19.64 16.50
C LEU A 102 13.96 -20.64 16.62
N ASN A 103 13.69 -21.93 16.47
CA ASN A 103 14.67 -23.02 16.58
C ASN A 103 15.17 -23.50 15.20
N GLY A 104 14.67 -22.91 14.11
CA GLY A 104 15.06 -23.25 12.75
C GLY A 104 16.23 -22.44 12.23
N THR A 105 16.75 -22.84 11.07
CA THR A 105 17.87 -22.13 10.37
C THR A 105 17.49 -20.74 9.88
N HIS A 106 16.21 -20.49 9.61
CA HIS A 106 15.71 -19.24 9.10
C HIS A 106 14.47 -18.79 9.87
N ARG A 107 14.55 -17.66 10.54
CA ARG A 107 13.41 -17.03 11.17
C ARG A 107 12.44 -16.49 10.14
N VAL A 108 11.18 -16.42 10.52
CA VAL A 108 10.10 -15.82 9.72
C VAL A 108 9.47 -14.65 10.49
N TYR A 109 9.00 -13.63 9.78
CA TYR A 109 8.64 -12.36 10.39
C TYR A 109 7.31 -11.82 9.91
N GLY A 110 6.63 -11.13 10.82
CA GLY A 110 5.47 -10.30 10.56
C GLY A 110 4.21 -11.04 10.21
N ILE A 111 3.24 -10.31 9.65
CA ILE A 111 1.92 -10.84 9.29
C ILE A 111 2.03 -12.02 8.31
N PRO A 112 2.83 -11.94 7.22
CA PRO A 112 2.93 -13.02 6.23
C PRO A 112 3.89 -14.14 6.61
N GLN A 113 4.62 -14.03 7.74
CA GLN A 113 5.66 -14.98 8.14
C GLN A 113 6.70 -15.27 7.04
N GLY A 114 7.13 -14.20 6.38
CA GLY A 114 8.16 -14.29 5.35
C GLY A 114 9.56 -14.46 5.93
N LYS A 115 10.48 -15.11 5.19
CA LYS A 115 11.86 -15.39 5.61
C LYS A 115 12.79 -14.16 5.56
N SER A 116 12.33 -13.02 5.07
CA SER A 116 13.13 -11.80 4.98
C SER A 116 13.12 -11.03 6.28
N ILE A 117 14.30 -10.73 6.84
CA ILE A 117 14.46 -9.85 8.01
C ILE A 117 13.92 -8.44 7.75
N TYR A 118 13.89 -8.01 6.49
CA TYR A 118 13.32 -6.74 6.07
C TYR A 118 11.88 -6.55 6.56
N LEU A 119 11.09 -7.64 6.63
CA LEU A 119 9.73 -7.58 7.17
C LEU A 119 9.66 -7.08 8.61
N SER A 120 10.70 -7.30 9.42
CA SER A 120 10.73 -6.79 10.79
C SER A 120 10.89 -5.27 10.89
N THR A 121 11.31 -4.62 9.81
CA THR A 121 11.47 -3.15 9.74
C THR A 121 10.22 -2.44 9.19
N LEU A 122 9.28 -3.20 8.63
CA LEU A 122 8.06 -2.69 8.03
C LEU A 122 6.93 -2.60 9.06
N ASN A 123 6.03 -1.63 8.88
CA ASN A 123 4.76 -1.61 9.59
C ASN A 123 3.79 -2.68 9.07
N GLY A 124 2.67 -2.92 9.77
CA GLY A 124 1.75 -4.01 9.42
C GLY A 124 1.09 -3.85 8.04
N TYR A 125 0.85 -2.64 7.57
CA TYR A 125 0.28 -2.38 6.25
C TYR A 125 1.27 -2.69 5.14
N GLU A 126 2.52 -2.28 5.30
CA GLU A 126 3.62 -2.59 4.39
C GLU A 126 3.91 -4.10 4.33
N GLN A 127 3.82 -4.79 5.48
CA GLN A 127 3.95 -6.25 5.54
C GLN A 127 2.84 -6.95 4.76
N ILE A 128 1.60 -6.45 4.82
CA ILE A 128 0.48 -6.99 4.04
C ILE A 128 0.74 -6.80 2.55
N GLN A 129 1.19 -5.60 2.13
CA GLN A 129 1.51 -5.35 0.72
C GLN A 129 2.62 -6.27 0.24
N TRP A 130 3.72 -6.36 0.97
CA TRP A 130 4.82 -7.29 0.66
C TRP A 130 4.32 -8.74 0.50
N GLY A 131 3.45 -9.17 1.40
CA GLY A 131 2.91 -10.52 1.37
C GLY A 131 1.94 -10.75 0.20
N LEU A 132 1.16 -9.75 -0.20
CA LEU A 132 0.32 -9.81 -1.40
C LEU A 132 1.16 -9.89 -2.67
N ASP A 133 2.26 -9.13 -2.76
CA ASP A 133 3.19 -9.19 -3.88
C ASP A 133 3.85 -10.57 -3.98
N TYR A 134 4.28 -11.13 -2.85
CA TYR A 134 4.81 -12.49 -2.79
C TYR A 134 3.79 -13.53 -3.25
N ILE A 135 2.54 -13.44 -2.76
CA ILE A 135 1.45 -14.33 -3.18
C ILE A 135 1.19 -14.21 -4.67
N GLY A 136 1.13 -12.98 -5.19
CA GLY A 136 0.94 -12.69 -6.61
C GLY A 136 2.00 -13.37 -7.48
N HIS A 137 3.27 -13.23 -7.10
CA HIS A 137 4.38 -13.85 -7.82
C HIS A 137 4.38 -15.38 -7.77
N ARG A 138 4.05 -15.96 -6.62
CA ARG A 138 4.24 -17.39 -6.40
C ARG A 138 2.99 -18.21 -6.71
N TYR A 139 1.82 -17.68 -6.43
CA TYR A 139 0.55 -18.40 -6.47
C TYR A 139 -0.50 -17.76 -7.38
N GLY A 140 -0.26 -16.53 -7.80
CA GLY A 140 -1.23 -15.72 -8.52
C GLY A 140 -2.29 -15.09 -7.60
N GLU A 141 -2.94 -15.88 -6.75
CA GLU A 141 -4.08 -15.43 -5.92
C GLU A 141 -4.02 -15.99 -4.49
N PRO A 142 -4.58 -15.28 -3.49
CA PRO A 142 -4.64 -15.73 -2.11
C PRO A 142 -5.32 -17.09 -1.88
N CYS A 143 -6.35 -17.43 -2.65
CA CYS A 143 -7.03 -18.70 -2.50
C CYS A 143 -6.16 -19.89 -2.96
N VAL A 144 -5.28 -19.68 -3.94
CA VAL A 144 -4.29 -20.69 -4.35
C VAL A 144 -3.23 -20.86 -3.28
N ALA A 145 -2.73 -19.77 -2.70
CA ALA A 145 -1.79 -19.81 -1.57
C ALA A 145 -2.41 -20.52 -0.36
N TRP A 146 -3.67 -20.24 -0.03
CA TRP A 146 -4.38 -20.92 1.04
C TRP A 146 -4.56 -22.43 0.77
N ALA A 147 -4.86 -22.82 -0.46
CA ALA A 147 -4.95 -24.23 -0.84
C ALA A 147 -3.62 -24.94 -0.68
N HIS A 148 -2.51 -24.30 -1.10
CA HIS A 148 -1.16 -24.80 -0.89
C HIS A 148 -0.83 -24.95 0.61
N TRP A 149 -1.14 -23.92 1.41
CA TRP A 149 -0.92 -23.96 2.85
C TRP A 149 -1.66 -25.13 3.53
N LYS A 150 -2.92 -25.38 3.16
CA LYS A 150 -3.68 -26.53 3.66
C LYS A 150 -3.04 -27.88 3.34
N ALA A 151 -2.38 -27.96 2.19
CA ALA A 151 -1.75 -29.21 1.73
C ALA A 151 -0.33 -29.42 2.31
N LYS A 152 0.41 -28.34 2.56
CA LYS A 152 1.84 -28.38 2.90
C LYS A 152 2.17 -27.80 4.28
N GLY A 153 1.28 -27.01 4.88
CA GLY A 153 1.51 -26.32 6.16
C GLY A 153 2.37 -25.06 6.06
N TRP A 154 2.64 -24.55 4.84
CA TRP A 154 3.38 -23.32 4.55
C TRP A 154 2.94 -22.72 3.20
N HIS A 155 3.33 -21.46 2.93
CA HIS A 155 3.09 -20.79 1.66
C HIS A 155 4.31 -19.98 1.20
#